data_6c0c49bd374124c020469dee75620c75
#
_entry.id   6c0c49bd374124c020469dee75620c75
#
_cell.length_a   1.000
_cell.length_b   1.000
_cell.length_c   1.000
_cell.angle_alpha   90.00
_cell.angle_beta   90.00
_cell.angle_gamma   90.00
#
_symmetry.space_group_name_H-M   'P 1'
#
loop_
_entity.id
_entity.type
_entity.pdbx_description
1 polymer ?
#
loop_
_entity_poly.entity_id
_entity_poly.type
_entity_poly.pdbx_seq_one_letter_code
_entity_poly.pdbx_strand_id
1 'polypeptide(L)'
;MGTKSHFEETKAAVIDIPPAYNYIAVFLTFACNYRCSYCINYFEEEKFQKKTITGKEWTRALNRIKSRPDLPLTLQGGEPTLHKDFYEIVNGIRRDLGIDLLTNLQFDVNEFMKNVSPDRMKRKSPYASIRVSYHAEQMDPDEMIEKVLVLQKNGYSIGIWGVLHPASDGQVRDVAKKALAKGIDFRFKEFLGFYKGKLYGTYRYPDSLTMKNADRCMCKTTELIIGTEGSVYRCHHDLYQGFEPVGDIKDAAFRIEDIFRPCAVYGFCNPCDVKLKTNRFQKFGHTSVEIVK
;
A
#
# COMPACT_ATOMS: atom_id res chain seq x y z
N MET A 1 3.68 -48.18 -27.47
CA MET A 1 4.22 -46.88 -27.86
C MET A 1 3.49 -45.83 -27.04
N GLY A 2 4.09 -45.38 -25.98
CA GLY A 2 3.50 -44.36 -25.07
C GLY A 2 3.98 -42.99 -25.50
N THR A 3 3.06 -42.17 -25.94
CA THR A 3 3.31 -40.75 -26.22
C THR A 3 3.45 -40.01 -24.88
N LYS A 4 4.69 -39.70 -24.50
CA LYS A 4 4.96 -38.71 -23.47
C LYS A 4 4.52 -37.35 -23.98
N SER A 5 3.40 -36.82 -23.45
CA SER A 5 3.05 -35.42 -23.66
C SER A 5 4.07 -34.57 -22.90
N HIS A 6 4.97 -33.92 -23.62
CA HIS A 6 5.75 -32.81 -23.10
C HIS A 6 4.78 -31.64 -22.87
N PHE A 7 4.31 -31.49 -21.63
CA PHE A 7 3.83 -30.18 -21.19
C PHE A 7 5.06 -29.28 -21.08
N GLU A 8 5.30 -28.47 -22.11
CA GLU A 8 6.18 -27.31 -21.96
C GLU A 8 5.58 -26.44 -20.86
N GLU A 9 6.27 -26.36 -19.70
CA GLU A 9 5.98 -25.34 -18.71
C GLU A 9 6.18 -23.98 -19.38
N THR A 10 5.10 -23.36 -19.79
CA THR A 10 5.12 -22.02 -20.39
C THR A 10 5.70 -21.08 -19.35
N LYS A 11 6.92 -20.59 -19.59
CA LYS A 11 7.63 -19.68 -18.68
C LYS A 11 6.74 -18.45 -18.44
N ALA A 12 6.33 -18.25 -17.21
CA ALA A 12 5.44 -17.15 -16.84
C ALA A 12 6.06 -15.81 -17.28
N ALA A 13 5.21 -14.96 -17.82
CA ALA A 13 5.62 -13.68 -18.34
C ALA A 13 6.12 -12.71 -17.26
N VAL A 14 7.11 -11.89 -17.60
CA VAL A 14 7.56 -10.77 -16.77
C VAL A 14 6.45 -9.70 -16.75
N ILE A 15 6.22 -9.11 -15.59
CA ILE A 15 5.29 -7.99 -15.40
C ILE A 15 6.14 -6.71 -15.37
N ASP A 16 6.31 -6.09 -16.54
CA ASP A 16 7.03 -4.81 -16.65
C ASP A 16 6.16 -3.66 -16.13
N ILE A 17 6.70 -2.89 -15.20
CA ILE A 17 6.00 -1.72 -14.65
C ILE A 17 6.17 -0.53 -15.60
N PRO A 18 5.06 0.08 -16.09
CA PRO A 18 5.13 1.25 -16.95
C PRO A 18 5.93 2.41 -16.30
N PRO A 19 6.72 3.18 -17.06
CA PRO A 19 7.53 4.28 -16.50
C PRO A 19 6.73 5.34 -15.74
N ALA A 20 5.48 5.58 -16.15
CA ALA A 20 4.58 6.53 -15.50
C ALA A 20 4.06 6.06 -14.13
N TYR A 21 4.18 4.76 -13.82
CA TYR A 21 3.71 4.22 -12.54
C TYR A 21 4.58 4.70 -11.39
N ASN A 22 3.95 5.09 -10.31
CA ASN A 22 4.60 5.72 -9.16
C ASN A 22 4.39 4.97 -7.83
N TYR A 23 3.65 3.85 -7.86
CA TYR A 23 3.38 3.03 -6.69
C TYR A 23 3.05 1.59 -7.08
N ILE A 24 3.48 0.65 -6.24
CA ILE A 24 3.07 -0.75 -6.30
C ILE A 24 2.47 -1.09 -4.94
N ALA A 25 1.16 -1.23 -4.89
CA ALA A 25 0.38 -1.54 -3.69
C ALA A 25 0.11 -3.04 -3.64
N VAL A 26 0.61 -3.73 -2.62
CA VAL A 26 0.40 -5.15 -2.39
C VAL A 26 -0.41 -5.32 -1.11
N PHE A 27 -1.70 -5.59 -1.23
CA PHE A 27 -2.60 -5.82 -0.10
C PHE A 27 -2.51 -7.30 0.31
N LEU A 28 -1.66 -7.61 1.30
CA LEU A 28 -1.49 -9.00 1.75
C LEU A 28 -2.73 -9.55 2.43
N THR A 29 -3.42 -8.71 3.20
CA THR A 29 -4.66 -9.05 3.91
C THR A 29 -5.46 -7.79 4.21
N PHE A 30 -6.77 -7.90 4.34
CA PHE A 30 -7.61 -6.84 4.89
C PHE A 30 -7.87 -6.98 6.39
N ALA A 31 -7.44 -8.08 7.02
CA ALA A 31 -7.47 -8.19 8.47
C ALA A 31 -6.62 -7.09 9.12
N CYS A 32 -7.15 -6.48 10.17
CA CYS A 32 -6.46 -5.48 10.96
C CYS A 32 -6.83 -5.67 12.44
N ASN A 33 -5.86 -5.47 13.32
CA ASN A 33 -6.06 -5.49 14.77
C ASN A 33 -6.50 -4.12 15.33
N TYR A 34 -6.61 -3.09 14.47
CA TYR A 34 -7.17 -1.78 14.80
C TYR A 34 -8.50 -1.50 14.10
N ARG A 35 -9.28 -0.58 14.67
CA ARG A 35 -10.56 -0.09 14.14
C ARG A 35 -10.57 1.44 14.16
N CYS A 36 -9.69 2.03 13.32
CA CYS A 36 -9.56 3.49 13.25
C CYS A 36 -10.79 4.11 12.62
N SER A 37 -11.38 5.12 13.30
CA SER A 37 -12.61 5.79 12.84
C SER A 37 -12.48 6.49 11.48
N TYR A 38 -11.26 6.81 11.08
CA TYR A 38 -10.91 7.47 9.82
C TYR A 38 -10.24 6.55 8.80
N CYS A 39 -10.35 5.25 8.97
CA CYS A 39 -9.74 4.30 8.04
C CYS A 39 -10.45 4.36 6.68
N ILE A 40 -9.69 4.69 5.63
CA ILE A 40 -10.23 4.77 4.27
C ILE A 40 -10.45 3.41 3.63
N ASN A 41 -9.99 2.34 4.28
CA ASN A 41 -10.06 0.99 3.73
C ASN A 41 -11.39 0.28 4.06
N TYR A 42 -12.19 0.78 4.98
CA TYR A 42 -13.52 0.26 5.34
C TYR A 42 -13.55 -1.25 5.61
N PHE A 43 -12.63 -1.76 6.44
CA PHE A 43 -12.45 -3.20 6.68
C PHE A 43 -13.56 -3.88 7.51
N GLU A 44 -14.57 -3.16 7.94
CA GLU A 44 -15.65 -3.70 8.77
C GLU A 44 -16.70 -4.51 7.98
N GLU A 45 -16.73 -4.35 6.66
CA GLU A 45 -17.71 -5.06 5.83
C GLU A 45 -17.23 -6.49 5.52
N GLU A 46 -18.13 -7.48 5.57
CA GLU A 46 -17.84 -8.90 5.28
C GLU A 46 -17.17 -9.11 3.92
N LYS A 47 -17.48 -8.28 2.93
CA LYS A 47 -16.84 -8.31 1.61
C LYS A 47 -15.32 -8.16 1.63
N PHE A 48 -14.76 -7.60 2.71
CA PHE A 48 -13.32 -7.47 2.90
C PHE A 48 -12.67 -8.63 3.67
N GLN A 49 -13.45 -9.59 4.16
CA GLN A 49 -12.93 -10.83 4.72
C GLN A 49 -12.53 -11.82 3.62
N LYS A 50 -12.02 -11.31 2.51
CA LYS A 50 -11.58 -12.11 1.37
C LYS A 50 -10.43 -13.03 1.79
N LYS A 51 -10.42 -14.21 1.19
CA LYS A 51 -9.30 -15.14 1.28
C LYS A 51 -8.02 -14.45 0.81
N THR A 52 -6.92 -14.83 1.41
CA THR A 52 -5.58 -14.44 0.95
C THR A 52 -4.93 -15.62 0.26
N ILE A 53 -4.10 -15.36 -0.74
CA ILE A 53 -3.27 -16.40 -1.35
C ILE A 53 -2.09 -16.74 -0.44
N THR A 54 -1.53 -17.93 -0.63
CA THR A 54 -0.40 -18.42 0.18
C THR A 54 0.88 -17.62 -0.05
N GLY A 55 1.82 -17.71 0.90
CA GLY A 55 3.13 -17.08 0.78
C GLY A 55 3.88 -17.50 -0.48
N LYS A 56 3.77 -18.78 -0.87
CA LYS A 56 4.37 -19.31 -2.12
C LYS A 56 3.76 -18.69 -3.37
N GLU A 57 2.44 -18.54 -3.39
CA GLU A 57 1.75 -17.89 -4.52
C GLU A 57 2.12 -16.41 -4.61
N TRP A 58 2.13 -15.69 -3.48
CA TRP A 58 2.61 -14.30 -3.40
C TRP A 58 4.03 -14.17 -3.94
N THR A 59 4.95 -14.98 -3.43
CA THR A 59 6.36 -14.95 -3.83
C THR A 59 6.53 -15.23 -5.32
N ARG A 60 5.85 -16.26 -5.84
CA ARG A 60 5.90 -16.60 -7.28
C ARG A 60 5.42 -15.44 -8.15
N ALA A 61 4.28 -14.83 -7.79
CA ALA A 61 3.68 -13.75 -8.56
C ALA A 61 4.51 -12.46 -8.49
N LEU A 62 4.90 -12.03 -7.28
CA LEU A 62 5.65 -10.80 -7.07
C LEU A 62 7.05 -10.85 -7.70
N ASN A 63 7.67 -12.02 -7.73
CA ASN A 63 8.99 -12.20 -8.36
C ASN A 63 8.98 -12.09 -9.90
N ARG A 64 7.81 -12.03 -10.52
CA ARG A 64 7.66 -11.71 -11.95
C ARG A 64 7.71 -10.21 -12.24
N ILE A 65 7.53 -9.38 -11.21
CA ILE A 65 7.52 -7.92 -11.38
C ILE A 65 8.94 -7.44 -11.70
N LYS A 66 9.05 -6.61 -12.73
CA LYS A 66 10.25 -5.86 -13.06
C LYS A 66 9.98 -4.39 -12.84
N SER A 67 10.56 -3.85 -11.77
CA SER A 67 10.40 -2.47 -11.35
C SER A 67 11.73 -1.73 -11.37
N ARG A 68 11.66 -0.41 -11.45
CA ARG A 68 12.86 0.43 -11.26
C ARG A 68 13.29 0.45 -9.78
N PRO A 69 14.58 0.70 -9.47
CA PRO A 69 15.10 0.60 -8.10
C PRO A 69 14.44 1.55 -7.08
N ASP A 70 13.91 2.69 -7.53
CA ASP A 70 13.25 3.68 -6.69
C ASP A 70 11.75 3.36 -6.43
N LEU A 71 11.22 2.31 -7.06
CA LEU A 71 9.81 1.93 -6.93
C LEU A 71 9.69 0.54 -6.26
N PRO A 72 9.62 0.50 -4.91
CA PRO A 72 9.52 -0.74 -4.16
C PRO A 72 8.12 -1.35 -4.22
N LEU A 73 8.03 -2.63 -3.88
CA LEU A 73 6.77 -3.26 -3.51
C LEU A 73 6.34 -2.73 -2.14
N THR A 74 5.17 -2.12 -2.06
CA THR A 74 4.63 -1.65 -0.78
C THR A 74 3.68 -2.70 -0.22
N LEU A 75 4.15 -3.46 0.78
CA LEU A 75 3.34 -4.41 1.53
C LEU A 75 2.44 -3.63 2.47
N GLN A 76 1.14 -3.80 2.29
CA GLN A 76 0.10 -3.07 3.02
C GLN A 76 -1.19 -3.89 3.09
N GLY A 77 -2.25 -3.27 3.56
CA GLY A 77 -3.58 -3.89 3.65
C GLY A 77 -4.36 -3.31 4.82
N GLY A 78 -4.94 -4.16 5.66
CA GLY A 78 -5.27 -3.85 7.05
C GLY A 78 -3.97 -3.70 7.84
N GLU A 79 -3.54 -4.79 8.45
CA GLU A 79 -2.18 -4.91 8.98
C GLU A 79 -1.48 -6.07 8.26
N PRO A 80 -0.50 -5.82 7.39
CA PRO A 80 0.11 -6.85 6.55
C PRO A 80 0.83 -7.96 7.35
N THR A 81 1.31 -7.65 8.56
CA THR A 81 1.98 -8.62 9.44
C THR A 81 1.04 -9.69 10.01
N LEU A 82 -0.29 -9.49 9.89
CA LEU A 82 -1.29 -10.51 10.24
C LEU A 82 -1.45 -11.59 9.16
N HIS A 83 -0.83 -11.44 7.99
CA HIS A 83 -0.82 -12.52 7.01
C HIS A 83 -0.01 -13.70 7.55
N LYS A 84 -0.61 -14.89 7.61
CA LYS A 84 0.01 -16.08 8.22
C LYS A 84 1.40 -16.42 7.66
N ASP A 85 1.63 -16.13 6.38
CA ASP A 85 2.88 -16.41 5.67
C ASP A 85 3.72 -15.12 5.46
N PHE A 86 3.52 -14.09 6.30
CA PHE A 86 4.18 -12.78 6.13
C PHE A 86 5.71 -12.90 5.99
N TYR A 87 6.36 -13.66 6.86
CA TYR A 87 7.81 -13.81 6.83
C TYR A 87 8.30 -14.60 5.60
N GLU A 88 7.53 -15.60 5.16
CA GLU A 88 7.81 -16.31 3.91
C GLU A 88 7.76 -15.35 2.71
N ILE A 89 6.74 -14.48 2.65
CA ILE A 89 6.60 -13.47 1.59
C ILE A 89 7.78 -12.51 1.58
N VAL A 90 8.08 -11.88 2.72
CA VAL A 90 9.17 -10.88 2.82
C VAL A 90 10.50 -11.48 2.42
N ASN A 91 10.81 -12.70 2.86
CA ASN A 91 12.09 -13.36 2.58
C ASN A 91 12.14 -13.99 1.18
N GLY A 92 11.00 -14.37 0.61
CA GLY A 92 10.90 -15.00 -0.70
C GLY A 92 10.91 -14.01 -1.88
N ILE A 93 10.63 -12.74 -1.66
CA ILE A 93 10.74 -11.69 -2.71
C ILE A 93 12.20 -11.51 -3.10
N ARG A 94 12.50 -11.47 -4.42
CA ARG A 94 13.84 -11.27 -4.96
C ARG A 94 14.56 -10.08 -4.33
N ARG A 95 15.87 -10.19 -4.16
CA ARG A 95 16.69 -9.16 -3.50
C ARG A 95 16.80 -7.84 -4.26
N ASP A 96 16.64 -7.87 -5.58
CA ASP A 96 16.64 -6.68 -6.45
C ASP A 96 15.31 -5.90 -6.39
N LEU A 97 14.26 -6.48 -5.82
CA LEU A 97 13.00 -5.78 -5.52
C LEU A 97 13.03 -5.20 -4.11
N GLY A 98 13.02 -3.87 -4.02
CA GLY A 98 12.89 -3.17 -2.75
C GLY A 98 11.53 -3.45 -2.09
N ILE A 99 11.48 -3.44 -0.77
CA ILE A 99 10.24 -3.55 0.01
C ILE A 99 10.03 -2.29 0.84
N ASP A 100 8.80 -1.79 0.81
CA ASP A 100 8.25 -0.90 1.83
C ASP A 100 7.23 -1.68 2.65
N LEU A 101 7.25 -1.54 3.95
CA LEU A 101 6.26 -2.10 4.87
C LEU A 101 5.46 -0.97 5.50
N LEU A 102 4.14 -0.94 5.28
CA LEU A 102 3.21 -0.07 6.00
C LEU A 102 2.58 -0.88 7.12
N THR A 103 2.81 -0.48 8.37
CA THR A 103 2.37 -1.25 9.54
C THR A 103 1.93 -0.34 10.68
N ASN A 104 1.07 -0.86 11.56
CA ASN A 104 0.75 -0.24 12.85
C ASN A 104 1.70 -0.67 13.97
N LEU A 105 2.73 -1.48 13.67
CA LEU A 105 3.77 -1.95 14.61
C LEU A 105 3.24 -2.79 15.79
N GLN A 106 2.09 -3.43 15.65
CA GLN A 106 1.51 -4.29 16.71
C GLN A 106 1.96 -5.75 16.62
N PHE A 107 3.11 -5.99 16.02
CA PHE A 107 3.78 -7.29 16.05
C PHE A 107 4.84 -7.36 17.15
N ASP A 108 5.29 -8.57 17.47
CA ASP A 108 6.45 -8.78 18.35
C ASP A 108 7.73 -8.41 17.60
N VAL A 109 8.44 -7.39 18.10
CA VAL A 109 9.67 -6.88 17.46
C VAL A 109 10.82 -7.89 17.53
N ASN A 110 10.87 -8.75 18.55
CA ASN A 110 11.92 -9.76 18.67
C ASN A 110 11.68 -10.90 17.66
N GLU A 111 10.43 -11.31 17.52
CA GLU A 111 10.05 -12.28 16.49
C GLU A 111 10.32 -11.73 15.09
N PHE A 112 9.98 -10.47 14.83
CA PHE A 112 10.28 -9.81 13.56
C PHE A 112 11.78 -9.79 13.27
N MET A 113 12.61 -9.38 14.24
CA MET A 113 14.07 -9.33 14.09
C MET A 113 14.70 -10.71 13.88
N LYS A 114 14.11 -11.76 14.45
CA LYS A 114 14.55 -13.15 14.25
C LYS A 114 14.27 -13.63 12.83
N ASN A 115 13.18 -13.20 12.21
CA ASN A 115 12.71 -13.71 10.91
C ASN A 115 13.05 -12.82 9.71
N VAL A 116 13.29 -11.52 9.90
CA VAL A 116 13.57 -10.56 8.82
C VAL A 116 14.88 -9.84 9.12
N SER A 117 15.90 -10.02 8.29
CA SER A 117 17.15 -9.30 8.49
C SER A 117 17.02 -7.81 8.17
N PRO A 118 17.77 -6.91 8.84
CA PRO A 118 17.77 -5.48 8.51
C PRO A 118 18.13 -5.21 7.04
N ASP A 119 19.03 -6.00 6.46
CA ASP A 119 19.45 -5.85 5.06
C ASP A 119 18.32 -6.14 4.07
N ARG A 120 17.32 -6.94 4.46
CA ARG A 120 16.15 -7.19 3.63
C ARG A 120 15.29 -5.92 3.46
N MET A 121 15.27 -5.08 4.49
CA MET A 121 14.49 -3.84 4.51
C MET A 121 15.30 -2.61 4.10
N LYS A 122 16.62 -2.75 3.88
CA LYS A 122 17.45 -1.64 3.42
C LYS A 122 17.25 -1.38 1.94
N ARG A 123 17.12 -0.13 1.59
CA ARG A 123 17.14 0.37 0.21
C ARG A 123 17.59 1.82 0.17
N LYS A 124 18.12 2.27 -0.95
CA LYS A 124 18.44 3.70 -1.14
C LYS A 124 17.15 4.50 -1.31
N SER A 125 16.81 5.27 -0.29
CA SER A 125 15.58 6.05 -0.25
C SER A 125 15.73 7.27 0.68
N PRO A 126 15.07 8.40 0.41
CA PRO A 126 15.05 9.55 1.30
C PRO A 126 14.09 9.38 2.48
N TYR A 127 13.51 8.21 2.69
CA TYR A 127 12.60 7.88 3.78
C TYR A 127 12.76 6.41 4.18
N ALA A 128 12.30 6.09 5.38
CA ALA A 128 12.40 4.74 5.93
C ALA A 128 11.53 3.73 5.19
N SER A 129 12.05 2.51 4.99
CA SER A 129 11.32 1.40 4.36
C SER A 129 10.23 0.81 5.24
N ILE A 130 10.43 0.75 6.56
CA ILE A 130 9.38 0.41 7.52
C ILE A 130 8.69 1.71 7.94
N ARG A 131 7.44 1.85 7.55
CA ARG A 131 6.64 3.05 7.77
C ARG A 131 5.56 2.76 8.80
N VAL A 132 5.83 3.13 10.04
CA VAL A 132 4.87 2.97 11.14
C VAL A 132 3.76 4.01 11.00
N SER A 133 2.53 3.57 10.85
CA SER A 133 1.37 4.46 10.87
C SER A 133 0.95 4.68 12.31
N TYR A 134 1.17 5.90 12.82
CA TYR A 134 0.69 6.28 14.15
C TYR A 134 -0.80 6.61 14.10
N HIS A 135 -1.58 5.91 14.90
CA HIS A 135 -3.02 6.04 15.03
C HIS A 135 -3.35 6.54 16.45
N ALA A 136 -3.59 7.83 16.59
CA ALA A 136 -3.75 8.50 17.89
C ALA A 136 -4.88 7.93 18.77
N GLU A 137 -5.91 7.36 18.18
CA GLU A 137 -7.05 6.75 18.90
C GLU A 137 -6.83 5.29 19.30
N GLN A 138 -5.73 4.64 18.85
CA GLN A 138 -5.51 3.20 19.03
C GLN A 138 -4.16 2.85 19.67
N MET A 139 -3.18 3.77 19.61
CA MET A 139 -1.79 3.46 19.97
C MET A 139 -1.33 4.23 21.19
N ASP A 140 -0.62 3.53 22.10
CA ASP A 140 0.24 4.19 23.06
C ASP A 140 1.49 4.74 22.35
N PRO A 141 1.73 6.06 22.40
CA PRO A 141 2.85 6.65 21.67
C PRO A 141 4.22 6.32 22.27
N ASP A 142 4.30 6.10 23.57
CA ASP A 142 5.57 5.82 24.23
C ASP A 142 6.00 4.38 23.96
N GLU A 143 5.07 3.41 24.00
CA GLU A 143 5.32 2.02 23.56
C GLU A 143 5.74 1.96 22.09
N MET A 144 5.05 2.69 21.20
CA MET A 144 5.42 2.76 19.79
C MET A 144 6.84 3.30 19.60
N ILE A 145 7.18 4.40 20.27
CA ILE A 145 8.52 5.01 20.17
C ILE A 145 9.60 4.04 20.66
N GLU A 146 9.37 3.31 21.75
CA GLU A 146 10.30 2.31 22.26
C GLU A 146 10.55 1.19 21.25
N LYS A 147 9.50 0.62 20.66
CA LYS A 147 9.60 -0.40 19.60
C LYS A 147 10.39 0.12 18.39
N VAL A 148 10.14 1.36 17.96
CA VAL A 148 10.89 1.99 16.85
C VAL A 148 12.38 2.11 17.18
N LEU A 149 12.73 2.57 18.39
CA LEU A 149 14.12 2.71 18.85
C LEU A 149 14.82 1.35 18.91
N VAL A 150 14.14 0.30 19.37
CA VAL A 150 14.70 -1.07 19.37
C VAL A 150 15.06 -1.50 17.94
N LEU A 151 14.15 -1.31 16.97
CA LEU A 151 14.41 -1.67 15.58
C LEU A 151 15.50 -0.81 14.94
N GLN A 152 15.53 0.51 15.19
CA GLN A 152 16.61 1.39 14.71
C GLN A 152 17.99 0.95 15.24
N LYS A 153 18.09 0.67 16.56
CA LYS A 153 19.32 0.18 17.19
C LYS A 153 19.83 -1.11 16.55
N ASN A 154 18.92 -1.96 16.05
CA ASN A 154 19.24 -3.20 15.35
C ASN A 154 19.39 -3.02 13.83
N GLY A 155 19.52 -1.78 13.35
CA GLY A 155 19.89 -1.46 11.97
C GLY A 155 18.73 -1.44 10.96
N TYR A 156 17.49 -1.44 11.41
CA TYR A 156 16.33 -1.31 10.51
C TYR A 156 16.11 0.14 10.10
N SER A 157 15.75 0.34 8.84
CA SER A 157 15.29 1.62 8.29
C SER A 157 13.81 1.79 8.63
N ILE A 158 13.51 2.48 9.73
CA ILE A 158 12.16 2.65 10.27
C ILE A 158 11.89 4.11 10.67
N GLY A 159 10.68 4.58 10.40
CA GLY A 159 10.20 5.90 10.77
C GLY A 159 8.69 5.90 10.99
N ILE A 160 8.15 7.00 11.50
CA ILE A 160 6.75 7.14 11.88
C ILE A 160 6.02 8.10 10.93
N TRP A 161 4.77 7.78 10.62
CA TRP A 161 3.85 8.63 9.85
C TRP A 161 2.57 8.85 10.63
N GLY A 162 2.27 10.09 10.98
CA GLY A 162 1.03 10.48 11.65
C GLY A 162 0.05 11.16 10.71
N VAL A 163 -1.23 10.75 10.74
CA VAL A 163 -2.29 11.42 10.00
C VAL A 163 -2.78 12.63 10.80
N LEU A 164 -2.78 13.81 10.19
CA LEU A 164 -3.30 15.05 10.79
C LEU A 164 -4.83 15.06 10.74
N HIS A 165 -5.45 14.12 11.47
CA HIS A 165 -6.89 14.10 11.60
C HIS A 165 -7.38 15.27 12.45
N PRO A 166 -8.41 16.02 12.05
CA PRO A 166 -8.84 17.25 12.76
C PRO A 166 -9.17 17.06 14.23
N ALA A 167 -9.59 15.87 14.65
CA ALA A 167 -9.89 15.56 16.05
C ALA A 167 -8.65 15.29 16.91
N SER A 168 -7.50 14.96 16.31
CA SER A 168 -6.28 14.52 17.00
C SER A 168 -5.00 15.19 16.51
N ASP A 169 -5.10 16.26 15.72
CA ASP A 169 -3.96 16.96 15.11
C ASP A 169 -2.92 17.40 16.18
N GLY A 170 -3.37 17.98 17.28
CA GLY A 170 -2.51 18.39 18.39
C GLY A 170 -1.72 17.22 18.98
N GLN A 171 -2.41 16.12 19.30
CA GLN A 171 -1.78 14.91 19.83
C GLN A 171 -0.73 14.33 18.87
N VAL A 172 -1.04 14.28 17.58
CA VAL A 172 -0.09 13.80 16.55
C VAL A 172 1.15 14.68 16.50
N ARG A 173 1.01 16.00 16.60
CA ARG A 173 2.15 16.94 16.63
C ARG A 173 2.99 16.80 17.87
N ASP A 174 2.39 16.57 19.03
CA ASP A 174 3.14 16.39 20.28
C ASP A 174 3.92 15.07 20.28
N VAL A 175 3.34 13.99 19.76
CA VAL A 175 4.07 12.73 19.55
C VAL A 175 5.20 12.90 18.53
N ALA A 176 4.99 13.68 17.47
CA ALA A 176 6.05 13.99 16.52
C ALA A 176 7.24 14.70 17.19
N LYS A 177 6.99 15.69 18.08
CA LYS A 177 8.05 16.36 18.83
C LYS A 177 8.84 15.37 19.69
N LYS A 178 8.14 14.47 20.42
CA LYS A 178 8.78 13.42 21.23
C LYS A 178 9.66 12.50 20.39
N ALA A 179 9.15 12.03 19.24
CA ALA A 179 9.87 11.14 18.34
C ALA A 179 11.11 11.81 17.72
N LEU A 180 10.97 13.03 17.22
CA LEU A 180 12.06 13.82 16.64
C LEU A 180 13.17 14.10 17.66
N ALA A 181 12.82 14.42 18.93
CA ALA A 181 13.79 14.60 20.00
C ALA A 181 14.62 13.34 20.30
N LYS A 182 14.12 12.15 19.93
CA LYS A 182 14.81 10.86 20.05
C LYS A 182 15.50 10.42 18.76
N GLY A 183 15.56 11.29 17.72
CA GLY A 183 16.20 11.00 16.43
C GLY A 183 15.38 10.09 15.50
N ILE A 184 14.08 9.95 15.74
CA ILE A 184 13.18 9.18 14.87
C ILE A 184 12.63 10.09 13.78
N ASP A 185 12.74 9.68 12.48
CA ASP A 185 12.07 10.37 11.36
C ASP A 185 10.55 10.29 11.54
N PHE A 186 9.92 11.43 11.78
CA PHE A 186 8.46 11.53 11.90
C PHE A 186 7.92 12.43 10.80
N ARG A 187 6.98 11.91 10.01
CA ARG A 187 6.36 12.61 8.88
C ARG A 187 4.86 12.71 9.05
N PHE A 188 4.31 13.82 8.58
CA PHE A 188 2.87 14.02 8.59
C PHE A 188 2.24 13.57 7.27
N LYS A 189 1.02 13.04 7.39
CA LYS A 189 0.10 12.80 6.27
C LYS A 189 -1.14 13.66 6.46
N GLU A 190 -1.61 14.26 5.38
CA GLU A 190 -2.91 14.91 5.40
C GLU A 190 -4.01 13.88 5.71
N PHE A 191 -4.99 14.30 6.50
CA PHE A 191 -6.26 13.59 6.56
C PHE A 191 -6.98 13.76 5.22
N LEU A 192 -7.55 12.69 4.72
CA LEU A 192 -8.22 12.65 3.41
C LEU A 192 -9.69 12.31 3.59
N GLY A 193 -10.58 13.12 3.00
CA GLY A 193 -12.01 12.90 3.02
C GLY A 193 -12.77 13.94 3.85
N PHE A 194 -14.00 13.60 4.20
CA PHE A 194 -14.90 14.52 4.91
C PHE A 194 -14.83 14.33 6.42
N TYR A 195 -14.78 15.45 7.15
CA TYR A 195 -14.96 15.48 8.59
C TYR A 195 -15.84 16.65 8.97
N LYS A 196 -16.95 16.40 9.67
CA LYS A 196 -17.96 17.41 10.06
C LYS A 196 -18.38 18.29 8.88
N GLY A 197 -18.67 17.68 7.73
CA GLY A 197 -19.14 18.37 6.54
C GLY A 197 -18.08 19.12 5.73
N LYS A 198 -16.82 19.17 6.18
CA LYS A 198 -15.72 19.82 5.47
C LYS A 198 -14.81 18.79 4.81
N LEU A 199 -14.46 19.02 3.53
CA LEU A 199 -13.48 18.21 2.80
C LEU A 199 -12.06 18.61 3.20
N TYR A 200 -11.24 17.63 3.55
CA TYR A 200 -9.83 17.75 3.90
C TYR A 200 -8.95 17.00 2.92
N GLY A 201 -7.74 17.48 2.74
CA GLY A 201 -6.73 16.93 1.84
C GLY A 201 -6.52 17.75 0.58
N THR A 202 -5.42 17.48 -0.11
CA THR A 202 -5.06 18.15 -1.36
C THR A 202 -5.34 17.20 -2.53
N TYR A 203 -6.26 17.57 -3.41
CA TYR A 203 -6.75 16.74 -4.51
C TYR A 203 -6.49 17.38 -5.86
N ARG A 204 -6.09 16.55 -6.85
CA ARG A 204 -6.00 16.99 -8.26
C ARG A 204 -7.38 17.09 -8.91
N TYR A 205 -8.30 16.22 -8.50
CA TYR A 205 -9.66 16.13 -9.05
C TYR A 205 -10.69 16.20 -7.91
N PRO A 206 -10.92 17.38 -7.28
CA PRO A 206 -11.77 17.46 -6.10
C PRO A 206 -13.24 17.15 -6.37
N ASP A 207 -13.73 17.42 -7.57
CA ASP A 207 -15.10 17.13 -8.00
C ASP A 207 -15.38 15.63 -8.14
N SER A 208 -14.35 14.80 -8.28
CA SER A 208 -14.47 13.34 -8.28
C SER A 208 -14.95 12.76 -6.95
N LEU A 209 -14.93 13.55 -5.87
CA LEU A 209 -15.41 13.19 -4.54
C LEU A 209 -16.81 13.68 -4.23
N THR A 210 -17.43 14.44 -5.13
CA THR A 210 -18.68 15.17 -4.87
C THR A 210 -19.84 14.78 -5.78
N MET A 211 -19.70 13.75 -6.59
CA MET A 211 -20.75 13.22 -7.49
C MET A 211 -21.24 14.23 -8.54
N LYS A 212 -20.48 15.27 -8.87
CA LYS A 212 -20.95 16.34 -9.76
C LYS A 212 -20.90 16.00 -11.26
N ASN A 213 -20.12 15.01 -11.68
CA ASN A 213 -19.89 14.70 -13.09
C ASN A 213 -19.77 13.18 -13.32
N ALA A 214 -20.73 12.41 -12.77
CA ALA A 214 -20.69 10.94 -12.80
C ALA A 214 -20.69 10.32 -14.21
N ASP A 215 -21.06 11.07 -15.25
CA ASP A 215 -21.58 10.43 -16.44
C ASP A 215 -20.56 10.09 -17.54
N ARG A 216 -19.41 10.74 -17.58
CA ARG A 216 -18.51 10.55 -18.74
C ARG A 216 -17.06 10.89 -18.41
N CYS A 217 -16.35 9.98 -17.82
CA CYS A 217 -14.91 10.12 -17.77
C CYS A 217 -14.17 8.85 -18.16
N MET A 218 -12.93 9.02 -18.59
CA MET A 218 -11.99 7.94 -18.83
C MET A 218 -10.92 8.01 -17.75
N CYS A 219 -10.62 6.89 -17.12
CA CYS A 219 -9.59 6.79 -16.09
C CYS A 219 -8.48 5.83 -16.50
N LYS A 220 -7.24 6.22 -16.18
CA LYS A 220 -6.06 5.37 -16.29
C LYS A 220 -5.35 5.33 -14.93
N THR A 221 -4.97 4.13 -14.48
CA THR A 221 -4.16 4.00 -13.27
C THR A 221 -2.72 4.47 -13.51
N THR A 222 -2.09 5.00 -12.46
CA THR A 222 -0.63 5.23 -12.40
C THR A 222 0.01 4.40 -11.29
N GLU A 223 -0.69 3.36 -10.83
CA GLU A 223 -0.24 2.45 -9.78
C GLU A 223 -0.60 1.01 -10.15
N LEU A 224 0.22 0.05 -9.72
CA LEU A 224 -0.16 -1.35 -9.71
C LEU A 224 -0.81 -1.65 -8.35
N ILE A 225 -2.12 -1.91 -8.35
CA ILE A 225 -2.90 -2.19 -7.14
C ILE A 225 -3.28 -3.66 -7.12
N ILE A 226 -2.70 -4.42 -6.20
CA ILE A 226 -2.88 -5.87 -6.10
C ILE A 226 -3.65 -6.19 -4.83
N GLY A 227 -4.82 -6.77 -4.96
CA GLY A 227 -5.68 -7.23 -3.86
C GLY A 227 -5.21 -8.54 -3.24
N THR A 228 -5.86 -8.94 -2.16
CA THR A 228 -5.45 -10.08 -1.31
C THR A 228 -5.42 -11.44 -2.00
N GLU A 229 -6.15 -11.60 -3.09
CA GLU A 229 -6.22 -12.82 -3.89
C GLU A 229 -5.33 -12.80 -5.14
N GLY A 230 -4.51 -11.73 -5.30
CA GLY A 230 -3.66 -11.53 -6.48
C GLY A 230 -4.36 -10.79 -7.62
N SER A 231 -5.63 -10.45 -7.49
CA SER A 231 -6.39 -9.68 -8.48
C SER A 231 -5.88 -8.26 -8.58
N VAL A 232 -5.77 -7.71 -9.79
CA VAL A 232 -5.28 -6.36 -10.07
C VAL A 232 -6.44 -5.43 -10.34
N TYR A 233 -6.44 -4.27 -9.69
CA TYR A 233 -7.52 -3.29 -9.77
C TYR A 233 -7.07 -2.01 -10.44
N ARG A 234 -8.01 -1.34 -11.11
CA ARG A 234 -7.80 -0.05 -11.77
C ARG A 234 -7.52 1.08 -10.77
N CYS A 235 -8.18 1.06 -9.59
CA CYS A 235 -8.04 2.08 -8.56
C CYS A 235 -8.40 1.52 -7.17
N HIS A 236 -8.12 2.28 -6.11
CA HIS A 236 -8.49 1.89 -4.75
C HIS A 236 -10.01 1.79 -4.56
N HIS A 237 -10.78 2.64 -5.26
CA HIS A 237 -12.23 2.55 -5.21
C HIS A 237 -12.72 1.18 -5.69
N ASP A 238 -12.24 0.72 -6.86
CA ASP A 238 -12.63 -0.59 -7.40
C ASP A 238 -12.22 -1.73 -6.45
N LEU A 239 -11.03 -1.67 -5.87
CA LEU A 239 -10.57 -2.63 -4.88
C LEU A 239 -11.50 -2.68 -3.65
N TYR A 240 -11.81 -1.51 -3.07
CA TYR A 240 -12.59 -1.44 -1.84
C TYR A 240 -14.08 -1.71 -2.05
N GLN A 241 -14.61 -1.41 -3.23
CA GLN A 241 -15.99 -1.72 -3.57
C GLN A 241 -16.19 -3.14 -4.12
N GLY A 242 -15.10 -3.89 -4.33
CA GLY A 242 -15.15 -5.25 -4.86
C GLY A 242 -15.61 -5.31 -6.32
N PHE A 243 -15.26 -4.31 -7.11
CA PHE A 243 -15.56 -4.30 -8.54
C PHE A 243 -14.65 -5.29 -9.28
N GLU A 244 -15.01 -5.58 -10.53
CA GLU A 244 -14.25 -6.51 -11.37
C GLU A 244 -12.80 -6.06 -11.53
N PRO A 245 -11.83 -6.95 -11.27
CA PRO A 245 -10.42 -6.68 -11.47
C PRO A 245 -10.10 -6.54 -12.96
N VAL A 246 -9.05 -5.81 -13.27
CA VAL A 246 -8.53 -5.65 -14.63
C VAL A 246 -7.48 -6.74 -14.99
N GLY A 247 -7.17 -7.63 -14.07
CA GLY A 247 -6.26 -8.74 -14.28
C GLY A 247 -5.96 -9.50 -12.98
N ASP A 248 -5.07 -10.50 -13.08
CA ASP A 248 -4.61 -11.30 -11.95
C ASP A 248 -3.10 -11.55 -12.08
N ILE A 249 -2.33 -11.22 -11.04
CA ILE A 249 -0.87 -11.42 -11.07
C ILE A 249 -0.48 -12.92 -11.08
N LYS A 250 -1.38 -13.83 -10.76
CA LYS A 250 -1.14 -15.28 -10.81
C LYS A 250 -1.23 -15.82 -12.23
N ASP A 251 -1.99 -15.15 -13.12
CA ASP A 251 -2.05 -15.54 -14.51
C ASP A 251 -0.67 -15.40 -15.17
N ALA A 252 -0.15 -16.51 -15.71
CA ALA A 252 1.15 -16.57 -16.36
C ALA A 252 1.26 -15.61 -17.55
N ALA A 253 0.16 -15.29 -18.21
CA ALA A 253 0.09 -14.39 -19.36
C ALA A 253 -0.13 -12.92 -18.96
N PHE A 254 -0.42 -12.62 -17.69
CA PHE A 254 -0.77 -11.27 -17.26
C PHE A 254 0.26 -10.22 -17.67
N ARG A 255 -0.24 -9.13 -18.24
CA ARG A 255 0.51 -7.90 -18.59
C ARG A 255 -0.26 -6.70 -18.12
N ILE A 256 0.45 -5.64 -17.77
CA ILE A 256 -0.17 -4.37 -17.44
C ILE A 256 -0.58 -3.68 -18.74
N GLU A 257 -1.86 -3.32 -18.81
CA GLU A 257 -2.39 -2.48 -19.90
C GLU A 257 -2.45 -1.03 -19.42
N ASP A 258 -1.51 -0.20 -19.90
CA ASP A 258 -1.43 1.24 -19.59
C ASP A 258 -2.37 2.06 -20.48
N ILE A 259 -3.68 1.82 -20.36
CA ILE A 259 -4.73 2.44 -21.18
C ILE A 259 -5.79 3.16 -20.36
N PHE A 260 -6.45 4.14 -20.96
CA PHE A 260 -7.66 4.73 -20.41
C PHE A 260 -8.85 3.78 -20.57
N ARG A 261 -9.66 3.68 -19.50
CA ARG A 261 -10.89 2.88 -19.47
C ARG A 261 -12.07 3.74 -19.05
N PRO A 262 -13.28 3.48 -19.56
CA PRO A 262 -14.48 4.15 -19.07
C PRO A 262 -14.64 3.99 -17.56
N CYS A 263 -15.05 5.06 -16.88
CA CYS A 263 -15.34 5.07 -15.45
C CYS A 263 -16.80 5.49 -15.23
N ALA A 264 -17.62 4.56 -14.76
CA ALA A 264 -19.04 4.80 -14.46
C ALA A 264 -19.28 5.31 -13.02
N VAL A 265 -18.21 5.40 -12.21
CA VAL A 265 -18.30 5.74 -10.78
C VAL A 265 -17.60 7.05 -10.43
N TYR A 266 -17.33 7.88 -11.41
CA TYR A 266 -16.80 9.21 -11.17
C TYR A 266 -17.73 10.02 -10.25
N GLY A 267 -17.15 10.70 -9.27
CA GLY A 267 -17.92 11.38 -8.21
C GLY A 267 -17.97 10.60 -6.88
N PHE A 268 -17.59 9.32 -6.91
CA PHE A 268 -17.50 8.43 -5.74
C PHE A 268 -16.06 7.92 -5.51
N CYS A 269 -15.07 8.57 -6.11
CA CYS A 269 -13.70 8.09 -6.01
C CYS A 269 -13.23 7.97 -4.55
N ASN A 270 -12.40 6.96 -4.29
CA ASN A 270 -11.69 6.91 -3.01
C ASN A 270 -10.73 8.11 -2.92
N PRO A 271 -10.66 8.83 -1.80
CA PRO A 271 -9.77 9.98 -1.64
C PRO A 271 -8.31 9.67 -1.97
N CYS A 272 -7.84 8.42 -1.76
CA CYS A 272 -6.49 8.02 -2.11
C CYS A 272 -6.20 8.04 -3.61
N ASP A 273 -7.21 7.85 -4.46
CA ASP A 273 -7.02 7.79 -5.91
C ASP A 273 -6.71 9.17 -6.50
N VAL A 274 -7.32 10.22 -5.96
CA VAL A 274 -7.32 11.57 -6.52
C VAL A 274 -6.46 12.57 -5.75
N LYS A 275 -5.85 12.14 -4.63
CA LYS A 275 -4.95 12.99 -3.85
C LYS A 275 -3.67 13.30 -4.61
N LEU A 276 -3.13 14.49 -4.40
CA LEU A 276 -1.79 14.86 -4.85
C LEU A 276 -0.73 14.20 -3.97
N LYS A 277 0.17 13.46 -4.59
CA LYS A 277 1.30 12.81 -3.93
C LYS A 277 2.53 13.66 -4.02
N THR A 278 3.17 13.90 -2.88
CA THR A 278 4.35 14.77 -2.74
C THR A 278 5.50 14.08 -2.01
N ASN A 279 5.35 12.82 -1.68
CA ASN A 279 6.35 12.05 -0.94
C ASN A 279 7.17 11.12 -1.82
N ARG A 280 8.18 10.52 -1.26
CA ARG A 280 9.15 9.62 -1.88
C ARG A 280 9.92 10.33 -3.00
N PHE A 281 10.04 9.67 -4.16
CA PHE A 281 10.66 10.21 -5.38
C PHE A 281 9.64 10.85 -6.32
N GLN A 282 8.36 10.86 -5.94
CA GLN A 282 7.30 11.38 -6.79
C GLN A 282 7.36 12.89 -6.84
N LYS A 283 7.20 13.43 -8.03
CA LYS A 283 7.01 14.86 -8.20
C LYS A 283 5.63 15.27 -7.70
N PHE A 284 5.52 16.49 -7.22
CA PHE A 284 4.23 17.07 -6.87
C PHE A 284 3.27 17.02 -8.05
N GLY A 285 2.04 16.59 -7.81
CA GLY A 285 1.01 16.45 -8.84
C GLY A 285 0.74 15.02 -9.32
N HIS A 286 1.48 14.02 -8.86
CA HIS A 286 1.10 12.64 -9.10
C HIS A 286 -0.14 12.25 -8.32
N THR A 287 -1.00 11.46 -8.96
CA THR A 287 -2.19 10.83 -8.38
C THR A 287 -2.15 9.33 -8.66
N SER A 288 -3.01 8.53 -8.04
CA SER A 288 -3.14 7.09 -8.37
C SER A 288 -3.82 6.87 -9.72
N VAL A 289 -4.56 7.87 -10.20
CA VAL A 289 -5.26 7.82 -11.48
C VAL A 289 -5.06 9.12 -12.27
N GLU A 290 -5.07 9.00 -13.59
CA GLU A 290 -5.29 10.10 -14.52
C GLU A 290 -6.74 10.05 -15.00
N ILE A 291 -7.41 11.22 -15.00
CA ILE A 291 -8.82 11.35 -15.38
C ILE A 291 -8.93 12.33 -16.54
N VAL A 292 -9.63 11.93 -17.59
CA VAL A 292 -10.03 12.74 -18.73
C VAL A 292 -11.54 12.74 -18.83
N LYS A 293 -12.13 13.94 -18.99
CA LYS A 293 -13.58 14.19 -19.10
C LYS A 293 -13.97 14.44 -20.54
#